data_62b2165795f4f8d23f0d998526f16569
#
_entry.id   62b2165795f4f8d23f0d998526f16569
#
_cell.length_a   1.000
_cell.length_b   1.000
_cell.length_c   1.000
_cell.angle_alpha   90.00
_cell.angle_beta   90.00
_cell.angle_gamma   90.00
#
_symmetry.space_group_name_H-M   'P 1'
#
loop_
_entity.id
_entity.type
_entity.pdbx_description
1 polymer ?
#
loop_
_entity_poly.entity_id
_entity_poly.type
_entity_poly.pdbx_seq_one_letter_code
_entity_poly.pdbx_strand_id
1 'polypeptide(L)'
;MKSALKLLVTFGVGCLIGIVLVCAGIVSFTDMTWNELVQKLAKIEALEMVGIFAGSIVCTLVAFVLQIVLHEGGHLLFGLLSGYRFVSFRIFNWTLIRQEGKFRLKRFGIAGTGGQCLMFPSDKPLEEIPVALYHWGGVIVNMSVALLAFVVWYVVEDPSPLLAQFLVMMCFAGVSLGLLNGIPFK
;
A
#
# COMPACT_ATOMS: atom_id res chain seq x y z
N MET A 1 -15.15 -12.89 -25.45
CA MET A 1 -15.41 -14.10 -24.62
C MET A 1 -14.13 -14.81 -24.17
N LYS A 2 -13.17 -15.15 -25.06
CA LYS A 2 -11.91 -15.84 -24.66
C LYS A 2 -11.00 -15.01 -23.73
N SER A 3 -10.95 -13.68 -23.86
CA SER A 3 -10.13 -12.80 -22.99
C SER A 3 -10.71 -12.68 -21.57
N ALA A 4 -12.03 -12.57 -21.44
CA ALA A 4 -12.69 -12.49 -20.12
C ALA A 4 -12.53 -13.83 -19.35
N LEU A 5 -12.64 -14.96 -20.04
CA LEU A 5 -12.43 -16.26 -19.44
C LEU A 5 -10.98 -16.44 -18.98
N LYS A 6 -9.99 -16.03 -19.79
CA LYS A 6 -8.58 -16.03 -19.37
C LYS A 6 -8.36 -15.18 -18.14
N LEU A 7 -8.92 -13.98 -18.09
CA LEU A 7 -8.82 -13.09 -16.94
C LEU A 7 -9.41 -13.73 -15.68
N LEU A 8 -10.61 -14.30 -15.78
CA LEU A 8 -11.27 -14.99 -14.66
C LEU A 8 -10.45 -16.20 -14.16
N VAL A 9 -9.91 -17.01 -15.09
CA VAL A 9 -9.06 -18.15 -14.71
C VAL A 9 -7.77 -17.69 -14.06
N THR A 10 -7.10 -16.68 -14.61
CA THR A 10 -5.86 -16.14 -14.03
C THR A 10 -6.11 -15.55 -12.65
N PHE A 11 -7.20 -14.81 -12.47
CA PHE A 11 -7.60 -14.27 -11.18
C PHE A 11 -7.93 -15.38 -10.17
N GLY A 12 -8.71 -16.40 -10.58
CA GLY A 12 -9.05 -17.55 -9.73
C GLY A 12 -7.81 -18.34 -9.29
N VAL A 13 -6.87 -18.60 -10.20
CA VAL A 13 -5.60 -19.24 -9.87
C VAL A 13 -4.77 -18.39 -8.91
N GLY A 14 -4.69 -17.08 -9.14
CA GLY A 14 -4.00 -16.16 -8.24
C GLY A 14 -4.59 -16.15 -6.83
N CYS A 15 -5.91 -16.15 -6.71
CA CYS A 15 -6.60 -16.25 -5.42
C CYS A 15 -6.30 -17.58 -4.71
N LEU A 16 -6.34 -18.70 -5.43
CA LEU A 16 -6.02 -20.02 -4.85
C LEU A 16 -4.58 -20.08 -4.35
N ILE A 17 -3.62 -19.61 -5.14
CA ILE A 17 -2.21 -19.53 -4.72
C ILE A 17 -2.07 -18.65 -3.48
N GLY A 18 -2.73 -17.49 -3.46
CA GLY A 18 -2.72 -16.58 -2.30
C GLY A 18 -3.26 -17.25 -1.03
N ILE A 19 -4.39 -17.96 -1.12
CA ILE A 19 -4.97 -18.70 -0.01
C ILE A 19 -3.99 -19.77 0.50
N VAL A 20 -3.40 -20.57 -0.40
CA VAL A 20 -2.44 -21.61 -0.03
C VAL A 20 -1.22 -21.00 0.68
N LEU A 21 -0.68 -19.90 0.15
CA LEU A 21 0.48 -19.23 0.76
C LEU A 21 0.14 -18.68 2.15
N VAL A 22 -1.03 -18.09 2.33
CA VAL A 22 -1.49 -17.58 3.64
C VAL A 22 -1.67 -18.73 4.62
N CYS A 23 -2.34 -19.82 4.22
CA CYS A 23 -2.50 -21.00 5.06
C CYS A 23 -1.15 -21.63 5.44
N ALA A 24 -0.23 -21.74 4.46
CA ALA A 24 1.12 -22.25 4.70
C ALA A 24 1.88 -21.33 5.67
N GLY A 25 1.73 -20.00 5.52
CA GLY A 25 2.30 -19.02 6.45
C GLY A 25 1.77 -19.21 7.86
N ILE A 26 0.44 -19.32 8.04
CA ILE A 26 -0.16 -19.55 9.35
C ILE A 26 0.44 -20.80 10.01
N VAL A 27 0.45 -21.93 9.30
CA VAL A 27 1.00 -23.20 9.82
C VAL A 27 2.51 -23.10 10.12
N SER A 28 3.27 -22.32 9.32
CA SER A 28 4.73 -22.19 9.51
C SER A 28 5.13 -21.25 10.65
N PHE A 29 4.29 -20.25 10.94
CA PHE A 29 4.58 -19.24 11.97
C PHE A 29 3.77 -19.40 13.26
N THR A 30 2.93 -20.44 13.34
CA THR A 30 2.17 -20.80 14.55
C THR A 30 2.39 -22.29 14.84
N ASP A 31 2.12 -22.71 16.07
CA ASP A 31 2.16 -24.13 16.45
C ASP A 31 0.95 -24.93 15.93
N MET A 32 0.18 -24.34 15.01
CA MET A 32 -1.04 -24.92 14.44
C MET A 32 -0.72 -25.94 13.34
N THR A 33 -1.33 -27.10 13.41
CA THR A 33 -1.26 -28.11 12.34
C THR A 33 -2.25 -27.81 11.21
N TRP A 34 -2.01 -28.39 10.02
CA TRP A 34 -2.95 -28.29 8.90
C TRP A 34 -4.36 -28.79 9.26
N ASN A 35 -4.46 -29.87 10.04
CA ASN A 35 -5.74 -30.43 10.45
C ASN A 35 -6.50 -29.47 11.37
N GLU A 36 -5.83 -28.85 12.32
CA GLU A 36 -6.44 -27.83 13.20
C GLU A 36 -6.89 -26.60 12.42
N LEU A 37 -6.09 -26.14 11.46
CA LEU A 37 -6.47 -25.04 10.58
C LEU A 37 -7.74 -25.36 9.80
N VAL A 38 -7.80 -26.53 9.14
CA VAL A 38 -8.97 -26.97 8.39
C VAL A 38 -10.20 -27.10 9.30
N GLN A 39 -10.05 -27.67 10.51
CA GLN A 39 -11.15 -27.78 11.45
C GLN A 39 -11.66 -26.43 11.96
N LYS A 40 -10.76 -25.45 12.14
CA LYS A 40 -11.15 -24.09 12.50
C LYS A 40 -11.92 -23.42 11.35
N LEU A 41 -11.41 -23.51 10.13
CA LEU A 41 -12.07 -22.96 8.94
C LEU A 41 -13.46 -23.58 8.70
N ALA A 42 -13.58 -24.91 8.92
CA ALA A 42 -14.85 -25.62 8.76
C ALA A 42 -15.91 -25.25 9.81
N LYS A 43 -15.53 -24.66 10.93
CA LYS A 43 -16.45 -24.20 11.99
C LYS A 43 -16.95 -22.77 11.80
N ILE A 44 -16.39 -22.01 10.85
CA ILE A 44 -16.81 -20.64 10.56
C ILE A 44 -18.18 -20.70 9.89
N GLU A 45 -19.16 -19.99 10.48
CA GLU A 45 -20.47 -19.85 9.88
C GLU A 45 -20.44 -19.03 8.58
N ALA A 46 -21.33 -19.31 7.65
CA ALA A 46 -21.36 -18.64 6.34
C ALA A 46 -21.47 -17.10 6.48
N LEU A 47 -22.24 -16.61 7.43
CA LEU A 47 -22.38 -15.17 7.68
C LEU A 47 -21.10 -14.54 8.22
N GLU A 48 -20.41 -15.24 9.11
CA GLU A 48 -19.10 -14.83 9.64
C GLU A 48 -18.05 -14.80 8.52
N MET A 49 -18.04 -15.80 7.65
CA MET A 49 -17.14 -15.85 6.48
C MET A 49 -17.36 -14.67 5.54
N VAL A 50 -18.63 -14.31 5.27
CA VAL A 50 -18.97 -13.13 4.47
C VAL A 50 -18.47 -11.85 5.16
N GLY A 51 -18.62 -11.74 6.47
CA GLY A 51 -18.12 -10.61 7.26
C GLY A 51 -16.60 -10.46 7.19
N ILE A 52 -15.86 -11.56 7.35
CA ILE A 52 -14.39 -11.60 7.23
C ILE A 52 -13.96 -11.17 5.81
N PHE A 53 -14.62 -11.70 4.79
CA PHE A 53 -14.29 -11.37 3.39
C PHE A 53 -14.58 -9.91 3.07
N ALA A 54 -15.74 -9.39 3.44
CA ALA A 54 -16.10 -7.99 3.25
C ALA A 54 -15.14 -7.05 4.02
N GLY A 55 -14.83 -7.38 5.28
CA GLY A 55 -13.85 -6.65 6.09
C GLY A 55 -12.46 -6.63 5.43
N SER A 56 -12.01 -7.76 4.91
CA SER A 56 -10.72 -7.86 4.21
C SER A 56 -10.67 -6.98 2.95
N ILE A 57 -11.75 -6.92 2.17
CA ILE A 57 -11.83 -6.02 1.01
C ILE A 57 -11.72 -4.57 1.45
N VAL A 58 -12.50 -4.17 2.45
CA VAL A 58 -12.48 -2.79 2.96
C VAL A 58 -11.09 -2.44 3.51
N CYS A 59 -10.51 -3.29 4.35
CA CYS A 59 -9.17 -3.09 4.90
C CYS A 59 -8.12 -2.96 3.78
N THR A 60 -8.20 -3.79 2.74
CA THR A 60 -7.30 -3.74 1.59
C THR A 60 -7.41 -2.40 0.86
N LEU A 61 -8.63 -1.97 0.52
CA LEU A 61 -8.85 -0.71 -0.17
C LEU A 61 -8.34 0.48 0.64
N VAL A 62 -8.67 0.53 1.93
CA VAL A 62 -8.21 1.60 2.83
C VAL A 62 -6.69 1.58 2.96
N ALA A 63 -6.08 0.42 3.15
CA ALA A 63 -4.63 0.28 3.26
C ALA A 63 -3.91 0.76 2.00
N PHE A 64 -4.37 0.37 0.81
CA PHE A 64 -3.77 0.83 -0.45
C PHE A 64 -3.91 2.34 -0.65
N VAL A 65 -5.10 2.92 -0.37
CA VAL A 65 -5.29 4.37 -0.45
C VAL A 65 -4.38 5.11 0.51
N LEU A 66 -4.29 4.67 1.76
CA LEU A 66 -3.39 5.26 2.76
C LEU A 66 -1.93 5.16 2.33
N GLN A 67 -1.51 4.00 1.85
CA GLN A 67 -0.13 3.78 1.39
C GLN A 67 0.22 4.64 0.16
N ILE A 68 -0.73 4.90 -0.76
CA ILE A 68 -0.53 5.84 -1.87
C ILE A 68 -0.35 7.27 -1.33
N VAL A 69 -1.21 7.71 -0.42
CA VAL A 69 -1.10 9.05 0.19
C VAL A 69 0.23 9.22 0.92
N LEU A 70 0.63 8.21 1.68
CA LEU A 70 1.89 8.20 2.42
C LEU A 70 3.11 8.16 1.48
N HIS A 71 3.02 7.41 0.37
CA HIS A 71 4.06 7.37 -0.66
C HIS A 71 4.33 8.76 -1.25
N GLU A 72 3.27 9.42 -1.72
CA GLU A 72 3.40 10.77 -2.26
C GLU A 72 3.82 11.78 -1.19
N GLY A 73 3.33 11.60 0.05
CA GLY A 73 3.76 12.35 1.24
C GLY A 73 5.25 12.17 1.53
N GLY A 74 5.80 10.98 1.29
CA GLY A 74 7.22 10.68 1.38
C GLY A 74 8.04 11.49 0.39
N HIS A 75 7.64 11.54 -0.88
CA HIS A 75 8.28 12.39 -1.87
C HIS A 75 8.21 13.87 -1.49
N LEU A 76 7.07 14.32 -0.95
CA LEU A 76 6.92 15.69 -0.47
C LEU A 76 7.86 15.98 0.70
N LEU A 77 7.88 15.14 1.72
CA LEU A 77 8.70 15.31 2.91
C LEU A 77 10.19 15.36 2.56
N PHE A 78 10.68 14.33 1.90
CA PHE A 78 12.09 14.21 1.55
C PHE A 78 12.50 15.22 0.47
N GLY A 79 11.61 15.61 -0.42
CA GLY A 79 11.84 16.70 -1.36
C GLY A 79 12.04 18.05 -0.65
N LEU A 80 11.16 18.39 0.30
CA LEU A 80 11.31 19.62 1.10
C LEU A 80 12.62 19.61 1.91
N LEU A 81 12.96 18.49 2.55
CA LEU A 81 14.22 18.31 3.26
C LEU A 81 15.45 18.44 2.35
N SER A 82 15.31 18.06 1.07
CA SER A 82 16.35 18.18 0.06
C SER A 82 16.41 19.58 -0.60
N GLY A 83 15.55 20.52 -0.17
CA GLY A 83 15.54 21.89 -0.71
C GLY A 83 14.71 22.06 -1.98
N TYR A 84 13.90 21.07 -2.37
CA TYR A 84 12.94 21.21 -3.46
C TYR A 84 11.80 22.13 -3.08
N ARG A 85 11.18 22.77 -4.06
CA ARG A 85 10.00 23.63 -3.90
C ARG A 85 8.76 22.88 -4.35
N PHE A 86 7.71 22.94 -3.56
CA PHE A 86 6.41 22.33 -3.85
C PHE A 86 5.78 22.93 -5.13
N VAL A 87 5.33 22.08 -6.03
CA VAL A 87 4.57 22.45 -7.24
C VAL A 87 3.16 21.92 -7.15
N SER A 88 2.99 20.59 -7.05
CA SER A 88 1.69 19.97 -6.95
C SER A 88 1.76 18.62 -6.19
N PHE A 89 0.62 18.29 -5.55
CA PHE A 89 0.39 17.03 -4.88
C PHE A 89 -0.95 16.47 -5.32
N ARG A 90 -0.96 15.29 -5.90
CA ARG A 90 -2.16 14.68 -6.46
C ARG A 90 -2.39 13.31 -5.85
N ILE A 91 -3.65 13.06 -5.48
CA ILE A 91 -4.15 11.74 -5.12
C ILE A 91 -5.39 11.49 -5.99
N PHE A 92 -5.36 10.45 -6.79
CA PHE A 92 -6.37 10.13 -7.81
C PHE A 92 -6.70 11.36 -8.69
N ASN A 93 -7.90 11.91 -8.57
CA ASN A 93 -8.39 13.05 -9.34
C ASN A 93 -8.33 14.39 -8.58
N TRP A 94 -7.78 14.40 -7.38
CA TRP A 94 -7.66 15.62 -6.58
C TRP A 94 -6.21 16.09 -6.58
N THR A 95 -5.98 17.28 -7.10
CA THR A 95 -4.65 17.90 -7.24
C THR A 95 -4.60 19.21 -6.49
N LEU A 96 -3.75 19.26 -5.47
CA LEU A 96 -3.37 20.50 -4.80
C LEU A 96 -2.20 21.11 -5.56
N ILE A 97 -2.36 22.33 -6.04
CA ILE A 97 -1.31 23.08 -6.76
C ILE A 97 -0.96 24.37 -6.01
N ARG A 98 0.29 24.83 -6.18
CA ARG A 98 0.71 26.15 -5.76
C ARG A 98 0.75 27.06 -6.97
N GLN A 99 -0.13 28.08 -7.02
CA GLN A 99 -0.22 29.04 -8.11
C GLN A 99 -0.22 30.46 -7.53
N GLU A 100 0.67 31.33 -7.98
CA GLU A 100 0.81 32.72 -7.50
C GLU A 100 0.92 32.81 -5.97
N GLY A 101 1.68 31.90 -5.35
CA GLY A 101 1.88 31.84 -3.90
C GLY A 101 0.71 31.26 -3.09
N LYS A 102 -0.43 30.95 -3.70
CA LYS A 102 -1.64 30.41 -3.06
C LYS A 102 -1.84 28.92 -3.39
N PHE A 103 -2.38 28.18 -2.45
CA PHE A 103 -2.80 26.78 -2.69
C PHE A 103 -4.19 26.76 -3.32
N ARG A 104 -4.34 25.97 -4.38
CA ARG A 104 -5.63 25.75 -5.05
C ARG A 104 -5.84 24.26 -5.24
N LEU A 105 -7.03 23.77 -4.88
CA LEU A 105 -7.45 22.40 -5.13
C LEU A 105 -8.17 22.35 -6.49
N LYS A 106 -7.67 21.51 -7.38
CA LYS A 106 -8.26 21.29 -8.73
C LYS A 106 -8.62 19.83 -8.91
N ARG A 107 -9.61 19.59 -9.75
CA ARG A 107 -9.99 18.24 -10.16
C ARG A 107 -9.26 17.91 -11.47
N PHE A 108 -8.17 17.16 -11.34
CA PHE A 108 -7.34 16.73 -12.45
C PHE A 108 -6.68 15.41 -12.09
N GLY A 109 -6.84 14.40 -12.97
CA GLY A 109 -6.25 13.08 -12.81
C GLY A 109 -5.49 12.65 -14.06
N ILE A 110 -4.52 11.76 -13.87
CA ILE A 110 -3.79 11.10 -14.94
C ILE A 110 -4.16 9.62 -14.91
N ALA A 111 -4.70 9.11 -16.01
CA ALA A 111 -5.09 7.71 -16.11
C ALA A 111 -3.89 6.78 -15.84
N GLY A 112 -4.14 5.70 -15.08
CA GLY A 112 -3.12 4.71 -14.76
C GLY A 112 -2.19 5.07 -13.60
N THR A 113 -2.39 6.23 -12.90
CA THR A 113 -1.57 6.63 -11.76
C THR A 113 -2.42 6.92 -10.53
N GLY A 114 -2.05 6.35 -9.37
CA GLY A 114 -2.75 6.56 -8.10
C GLY A 114 -2.44 7.90 -7.44
N GLY A 115 -1.22 8.40 -7.61
CA GLY A 115 -0.74 9.65 -7.03
C GLY A 115 0.36 10.30 -7.85
N GLN A 116 0.77 11.50 -7.45
CA GLN A 116 1.96 12.18 -7.96
C GLN A 116 2.32 13.36 -7.05
N CYS A 117 3.55 13.40 -6.59
CA CYS A 117 4.13 14.57 -5.97
C CYS A 117 5.13 15.22 -6.93
N LEU A 118 4.81 16.39 -7.46
CA LEU A 118 5.69 17.14 -8.33
C LEU A 118 6.35 18.27 -7.55
N MET A 119 7.67 18.32 -7.62
CA MET A 119 8.47 19.34 -6.95
C MET A 119 9.49 19.92 -7.94
N PHE A 120 9.85 21.17 -7.73
CA PHE A 120 10.84 21.86 -8.53
C PHE A 120 12.18 21.92 -7.78
N PRO A 121 13.32 21.57 -8.38
CA PRO A 121 14.60 21.68 -7.72
C PRO A 121 14.87 23.14 -7.29
N SER A 122 15.65 23.32 -6.24
CA SER A 122 16.10 24.65 -5.80
C SER A 122 17.04 25.27 -6.84
N ASP A 123 17.32 26.57 -6.70
CA ASP A 123 18.23 27.30 -7.59
C ASP A 123 19.72 26.91 -7.39
N LYS A 124 19.98 25.87 -6.59
CA LYS A 124 21.32 25.31 -6.38
C LYS A 124 21.74 24.47 -7.59
N PRO A 125 23.06 24.31 -7.85
CA PRO A 125 23.54 23.37 -8.83
C PRO A 125 23.00 21.96 -8.56
N LEU A 126 22.61 21.23 -9.61
CA LEU A 126 22.04 19.87 -9.49
C LEU A 126 22.95 18.90 -8.72
N GLU A 127 24.27 19.13 -8.79
CA GLU A 127 25.29 18.34 -8.10
C GLU A 127 25.20 18.47 -6.54
N GLU A 128 24.65 19.57 -6.05
CA GLU A 128 24.49 19.84 -4.62
C GLU A 128 23.12 19.40 -4.08
N ILE A 129 22.20 18.97 -4.94
CA ILE A 129 20.84 18.58 -4.54
C ILE A 129 20.80 17.06 -4.36
N PRO A 130 20.42 16.53 -3.17
CA PRO A 130 20.31 15.09 -2.94
C PRO A 130 19.09 14.50 -3.64
N VAL A 131 19.18 14.34 -4.98
CA VAL A 131 18.11 13.86 -5.86
C VAL A 131 17.61 12.48 -5.43
N ALA A 132 18.51 11.61 -4.99
CA ALA A 132 18.17 10.27 -4.54
C ALA A 132 17.17 10.28 -3.36
N LEU A 133 17.33 11.19 -2.42
CA LEU A 133 16.49 11.28 -1.24
C LEU A 133 15.03 11.62 -1.61
N TYR A 134 14.83 12.52 -2.55
CA TYR A 134 13.52 12.84 -3.10
C TYR A 134 12.89 11.62 -3.80
N HIS A 135 13.65 10.95 -4.67
CA HIS A 135 13.13 9.81 -5.44
C HIS A 135 12.80 8.60 -4.57
N TRP A 136 13.60 8.32 -3.55
CA TRP A 136 13.35 7.20 -2.62
C TRP A 136 12.38 7.53 -1.51
N GLY A 137 11.97 8.78 -1.35
CA GLY A 137 11.12 9.25 -0.25
C GLY A 137 9.83 8.46 -0.09
N GLY A 138 9.13 8.20 -1.18
CA GLY A 138 7.92 7.39 -1.19
C GLY A 138 8.15 5.94 -0.77
N VAL A 139 9.22 5.32 -1.29
CA VAL A 139 9.59 3.93 -0.95
C VAL A 139 9.97 3.82 0.52
N ILE A 140 10.80 4.75 1.02
CA ILE A 140 11.22 4.78 2.43
C ILE A 140 10.00 4.86 3.36
N VAL A 141 9.06 5.75 3.07
CA VAL A 141 7.86 5.90 3.89
C VAL A 141 6.99 4.66 3.84
N ASN A 142 6.74 4.07 2.66
CA ASN A 142 5.93 2.86 2.55
C ASN A 142 6.54 1.70 3.33
N MET A 143 7.85 1.47 3.21
CA MET A 143 8.55 0.40 3.94
C MET A 143 8.57 0.66 5.44
N SER A 144 8.77 1.91 5.87
CA SER A 144 8.74 2.28 7.29
C SER A 144 7.37 2.07 7.91
N VAL A 145 6.30 2.46 7.21
CA VAL A 145 4.92 2.26 7.68
C VAL A 145 4.54 0.78 7.68
N ALA A 146 4.98 0.00 6.69
CA ALA A 146 4.79 -1.45 6.68
C ALA A 146 5.47 -2.11 7.89
N LEU A 147 6.72 -1.72 8.18
CA LEU A 147 7.45 -2.21 9.36
C LEU A 147 6.74 -1.80 10.66
N LEU A 148 6.28 -0.56 10.77
CA LEU A 148 5.54 -0.09 11.93
C LEU A 148 4.24 -0.89 12.13
N ALA A 149 3.49 -1.12 11.06
CA ALA A 149 2.26 -1.93 11.11
C ALA A 149 2.56 -3.38 11.55
N PHE A 150 3.65 -3.96 11.08
CA PHE A 150 4.12 -5.27 11.52
C PHE A 150 4.49 -5.29 13.01
N VAL A 151 5.24 -4.29 13.48
CA VAL A 151 5.62 -4.18 14.90
C VAL A 151 4.38 -4.03 15.78
N VAL A 152 3.42 -3.18 15.38
CA VAL A 152 2.15 -3.01 16.10
C VAL A 152 1.38 -4.33 16.16
N TRP A 153 1.28 -5.04 15.03
CA TRP A 153 0.62 -6.35 14.97
C TRP A 153 1.29 -7.38 15.88
N TYR A 154 2.63 -7.36 15.96
CA TYR A 154 3.40 -8.29 16.78
C TYR A 154 3.30 -8.00 18.29
N VAL A 155 3.23 -6.71 18.67
CA VAL A 155 3.25 -6.28 20.09
C VAL A 155 1.87 -6.26 20.72
N VAL A 156 0.80 -6.03 19.92
CA VAL A 156 -0.56 -5.99 20.45
C VAL A 156 -1.03 -7.41 20.75
N GLU A 157 -1.18 -7.71 22.03
CA GLU A 157 -1.78 -8.96 22.48
C GLU A 157 -3.29 -8.95 22.17
N ASP A 158 -3.78 -9.98 21.49
CA ASP A 158 -5.19 -10.20 21.12
C ASP A 158 -5.87 -9.01 20.40
N PRO A 159 -5.34 -8.61 19.23
CA PRO A 159 -5.94 -7.53 18.44
C PRO A 159 -7.32 -7.96 17.92
N SER A 160 -8.28 -7.02 17.89
CA SER A 160 -9.56 -7.32 17.25
C SER A 160 -9.34 -7.82 15.81
N PRO A 161 -10.21 -8.72 15.28
CA PRO A 161 -10.04 -9.27 13.94
C PRO A 161 -9.91 -8.19 12.85
N LEU A 162 -10.65 -7.10 12.96
CA LEU A 162 -10.59 -5.98 12.02
C LEU A 162 -9.24 -5.25 12.10
N LEU A 163 -8.71 -5.02 13.30
CA LEU A 163 -7.40 -4.39 13.49
C LEU A 163 -6.29 -5.28 12.94
N ALA A 164 -6.32 -6.59 13.24
CA ALA A 164 -5.36 -7.54 12.71
C ALA A 164 -5.35 -7.56 11.18
N GLN A 165 -6.52 -7.64 10.55
CA GLN A 165 -6.68 -7.58 9.10
C GLN A 165 -6.13 -6.26 8.52
N PHE A 166 -6.47 -5.13 9.13
CA PHE A 166 -6.01 -3.83 8.66
C PHE A 166 -4.47 -3.72 8.73
N LEU A 167 -3.85 -4.13 9.84
CA LEU A 167 -2.39 -4.09 10.00
C LEU A 167 -1.69 -4.98 8.98
N VAL A 168 -2.19 -6.21 8.76
CA VAL A 168 -1.66 -7.12 7.74
C VAL A 168 -1.79 -6.51 6.34
N MET A 169 -2.93 -5.88 6.01
CA MET A 169 -3.11 -5.23 4.71
C MET A 169 -2.22 -3.98 4.56
N MET A 170 -1.96 -3.24 5.64
CA MET A 170 -0.99 -2.13 5.65
C MET A 170 0.43 -2.62 5.36
N CYS A 171 0.85 -3.75 5.95
CA CYS A 171 2.14 -4.39 5.63
C CYS A 171 2.19 -4.79 4.16
N PHE A 172 1.20 -5.53 3.69
CA PHE A 172 1.14 -6.02 2.32
C PHE A 172 1.16 -4.89 1.30
N ALA A 173 0.30 -3.87 1.48
CA ALA A 173 0.23 -2.72 0.57
C ALA A 173 1.54 -1.90 0.58
N GLY A 174 2.13 -1.69 1.78
CA GLY A 174 3.37 -0.91 1.91
C GLY A 174 4.57 -1.61 1.25
N VAL A 175 4.74 -2.90 1.48
CA VAL A 175 5.79 -3.70 0.83
C VAL A 175 5.55 -3.77 -0.68
N SER A 176 4.32 -4.05 -1.13
CA SER A 176 4.00 -4.14 -2.55
C SER A 176 4.28 -2.83 -3.29
N LEU A 177 3.78 -1.70 -2.78
CA LEU A 177 4.03 -0.39 -3.38
C LEU A 177 5.49 0.03 -3.27
N GLY A 178 6.17 -0.28 -2.15
CA GLY A 178 7.59 -0.03 -1.98
C GLY A 178 8.43 -0.76 -3.04
N LEU A 179 8.17 -2.04 -3.27
CA LEU A 179 8.88 -2.84 -4.28
C LEU A 179 8.53 -2.39 -5.71
N LEU A 180 7.25 -2.17 -6.03
CA LEU A 180 6.82 -1.75 -7.37
C LEU A 180 7.40 -0.40 -7.78
N ASN A 181 7.57 0.53 -6.83
CA ASN A 181 8.13 1.85 -7.11
C ASN A 181 9.67 1.90 -6.92
N GLY A 182 10.24 0.97 -6.14
CA GLY A 182 11.68 0.93 -5.89
C GLY A 182 12.48 0.17 -6.95
N ILE A 183 11.83 -0.77 -7.69
CA ILE A 183 12.50 -1.58 -8.72
C ILE A 183 12.28 -0.93 -10.08
N PRO A 184 13.33 -0.51 -10.80
CA PRO A 184 13.19 0.03 -12.14
C PRO A 184 12.82 -1.11 -13.11
N PHE A 185 11.56 -1.17 -13.51
CA PHE A 185 11.13 -2.02 -14.62
C PHE A 185 11.53 -1.33 -15.94
N LYS A 186 12.30 -2.03 -16.78
CA LYS A 186 12.61 -1.60 -18.15
C LYS A 186 11.53 -2.07 -19.11
#